data_5dd553d59e981e22de205903971258ec
#
_entry.id   5dd553d59e981e22de205903971258ec
#
_cell.length_a   1.000
_cell.length_b   1.000
_cell.length_c   1.000
_cell.angle_alpha   90.00
_cell.angle_beta   90.00
_cell.angle_gamma   90.00
#
_symmetry.space_group_name_H-M   'P 1'
#
loop_
_entity.id
_entity.type
_entity.pdbx_description
1 polymer ?
#
loop_
_entity_poly.entity_id
_entity_poly.type
_entity_poly.pdbx_seq_one_letter_code
_entity_poly.pdbx_strand_id
1 'polypeptide(L)'
;MITNNVVAVGPLPLVAAGPGNRIHGVDISMWQRPYGKPINYQKMAKTGVRFVMIKGADSQPSADLIAKKYLIEDRKAAQAAGLYTGFYYFAYIPDTKVKAEIIADAKTQAQKVIWRLGEIGGYTEQDLPVALDLETNCVRRISGICQKYASRAHVSLWAKAWLEEVTLKTKRLPFVYSYPNFLQSAKARSKDFAKYPLWIASYGIHPAEPTNHPGMKNVGCFVHSWTKSDCTADYTIWQYSSCGKGSKYGVASSRIDLNVFNGGEEKFYSLTKGIWKPSDVDLMPVNEPTVATLLSSSSSITTNDSANFVVDAVRPNGTHVVTGSVRFVSADTTVKTGDQQVIRSASGRWTLKVSGLTAGSYVGYVEYFDESKTHANAVIPVMFEVTQGPTPTPKPSPTKKPAPKPIDTCAGQIRF
;
A
#
# COMPACT_ATOMS: atom_id res chain seq x y z
N MET A 1 29.92 15.42 -20.25
CA MET A 1 30.36 15.16 -18.87
C MET A 1 29.16 15.29 -17.97
N ILE A 2 28.61 14.19 -17.48
CA ILE A 2 27.50 14.21 -16.50
C ILE A 2 28.17 14.27 -15.13
N THR A 3 28.11 15.42 -14.50
CA THR A 3 28.58 15.59 -13.12
C THR A 3 27.62 14.84 -12.20
N ASN A 4 28.06 13.70 -11.67
CA ASN A 4 27.40 13.04 -10.57
C ASN A 4 27.47 13.95 -9.34
N ASN A 5 26.41 14.71 -9.10
CA ASN A 5 26.19 15.34 -7.81
C ASN A 5 25.95 14.24 -6.78
N VAL A 6 27.00 13.79 -6.14
CA VAL A 6 26.90 13.05 -4.87
C VAL A 6 26.34 14.05 -3.87
N VAL A 7 25.04 13.97 -3.62
CA VAL A 7 24.43 14.69 -2.49
C VAL A 7 25.12 14.14 -1.25
N ALA A 8 25.90 14.99 -0.58
CA ALA A 8 26.49 14.66 0.70
C ALA A 8 25.34 14.29 1.64
N VAL A 9 25.27 13.02 2.02
CA VAL A 9 24.33 12.54 3.04
C VAL A 9 24.79 13.17 4.35
N GLY A 10 24.00 14.11 4.87
CA GLY A 10 24.26 14.68 6.19
C GLY A 10 24.23 13.58 7.27
N PRO A 11 24.64 13.89 8.51
CA PRO A 11 24.60 12.92 9.59
C PRO A 11 23.19 12.36 9.75
N LEU A 12 23.09 11.04 9.98
CA LEU A 12 21.81 10.36 10.17
C LEU A 12 21.04 11.00 11.34
N PRO A 13 19.72 11.12 11.21
CA PRO A 13 18.89 11.64 12.30
C PRO A 13 19.04 10.78 13.56
N LEU A 14 19.15 11.41 14.71
CA LEU A 14 19.16 10.72 15.99
C LEU A 14 17.77 10.20 16.32
N VAL A 15 17.71 8.93 16.70
CA VAL A 15 16.46 8.28 17.15
C VAL A 15 16.37 8.44 18.66
N ALA A 16 16.13 9.67 19.15
CA ALA A 16 15.86 9.89 20.56
C ALA A 16 14.52 9.23 20.95
N ALA A 17 14.50 8.58 22.12
CA ALA A 17 13.28 8.00 22.63
C ALA A 17 12.19 9.06 22.81
N GLY A 18 10.98 8.75 22.35
CA GLY A 18 9.81 9.60 22.49
C GLY A 18 9.09 9.37 23.83
N PRO A 19 7.80 9.75 23.91
CA PRO A 19 6.98 9.53 25.10
C PRO A 19 7.06 8.10 25.64
N GLY A 20 7.17 7.92 26.93
CA GLY A 20 7.35 6.62 27.57
C GLY A 20 8.72 5.97 27.35
N ASN A 21 9.71 6.75 26.96
CA ASN A 21 11.05 6.29 26.64
C ASN A 21 11.06 5.21 25.52
N ARG A 22 10.20 5.39 24.51
CA ARG A 22 10.07 4.47 23.38
C ARG A 22 10.24 5.22 22.05
N ILE A 23 10.63 4.46 21.03
CA ILE A 23 10.73 4.97 19.65
C ILE A 23 9.37 4.84 18.97
N HIS A 24 8.72 5.97 18.74
CA HIS A 24 7.39 6.02 18.14
C HIS A 24 7.43 6.14 16.63
N GLY A 25 6.48 5.48 15.99
CA GLY A 25 6.27 5.54 14.55
C GLY A 25 4.80 5.66 14.19
N VAL A 26 4.57 5.84 12.92
CA VAL A 26 3.26 5.78 12.29
C VAL A 26 3.33 4.94 11.03
N ASP A 27 2.17 4.48 10.55
CA ASP A 27 2.09 4.01 9.18
C ASP A 27 1.01 4.75 8.41
N ILE A 28 1.24 4.87 7.11
CA ILE A 28 0.44 5.69 6.21
C ILE A 28 0.20 4.98 4.89
N SER A 29 -0.91 5.37 4.29
CA SER A 29 -1.31 5.00 2.95
C SER A 29 -2.03 6.18 2.29
N MET A 30 -2.70 5.95 1.19
CA MET A 30 -3.58 6.96 0.57
C MET A 30 -4.68 7.48 1.51
N TRP A 31 -5.08 6.70 2.52
CA TRP A 31 -6.11 7.11 3.48
C TRP A 31 -5.72 8.32 4.33
N GLN A 32 -4.43 8.56 4.53
CA GLN A 32 -3.91 9.73 5.20
C GLN A 32 -3.83 10.96 4.28
N ARG A 33 -4.12 10.77 2.98
CA ARG A 33 -4.09 11.82 1.94
C ARG A 33 -5.46 12.03 1.27
N PRO A 34 -6.55 12.32 2.01
CA PRO A 34 -7.84 12.59 1.38
C PRO A 34 -7.70 13.73 0.38
N TYR A 35 -8.24 13.53 -0.81
CA TYR A 35 -8.13 14.47 -1.94
C TYR A 35 -6.67 14.78 -2.34
N GLY A 36 -5.75 13.84 -2.14
CA GLY A 36 -4.34 14.02 -2.47
C GLY A 36 -3.58 15.03 -1.61
N LYS A 37 -4.16 15.50 -0.52
CA LYS A 37 -3.53 16.49 0.37
C LYS A 37 -2.19 16.00 0.90
N PRO A 38 -1.13 16.84 0.85
CA PRO A 38 0.20 16.45 1.32
C PRO A 38 0.24 16.27 2.83
N ILE A 39 1.18 15.44 3.29
CA ILE A 39 1.44 15.22 4.71
C ILE A 39 2.52 16.21 5.18
N ASN A 40 2.31 16.79 6.36
CA ASN A 40 3.30 17.67 7.00
C ASN A 40 4.22 16.86 7.91
N TYR A 41 5.32 16.36 7.37
CA TYR A 41 6.29 15.53 8.08
C TYR A 41 7.09 16.28 9.15
N GLN A 42 7.32 17.59 9.00
CA GLN A 42 7.94 18.41 10.05
C GLN A 42 7.03 18.48 11.28
N LYS A 43 5.72 18.65 11.08
CA LYS A 43 4.76 18.58 12.18
C LYS A 43 4.74 17.20 12.81
N MET A 44 4.77 16.13 12.00
CA MET A 44 4.82 14.75 12.49
C MET A 44 6.06 14.51 13.36
N ALA A 45 7.25 14.89 12.91
CA ALA A 45 8.48 14.73 13.65
C ALA A 45 8.47 15.47 15.01
N LYS A 46 7.86 16.66 15.06
CA LYS A 46 7.69 17.45 16.30
C LYS A 46 6.80 16.77 17.36
N THR A 47 5.98 15.80 16.98
CA THR A 47 5.15 15.04 17.94
C THR A 47 5.90 13.91 18.64
N GLY A 48 7.17 13.69 18.30
CA GLY A 48 7.97 12.59 18.84
C GLY A 48 7.99 11.33 17.95
N VAL A 49 7.35 11.36 16.79
CA VAL A 49 7.49 10.31 15.77
C VAL A 49 8.92 10.28 15.23
N ARG A 50 9.47 9.10 15.03
CA ARG A 50 10.84 8.87 14.54
C ARG A 50 10.88 8.05 13.27
N PHE A 51 9.86 7.24 12.99
CA PHE A 51 9.78 6.45 11.75
C PHE A 51 8.39 6.42 11.16
N VAL A 52 8.34 6.22 9.84
CA VAL A 52 7.11 6.13 9.06
C VAL A 52 7.19 4.88 8.17
N MET A 53 6.21 4.00 8.28
CA MET A 53 6.01 2.90 7.35
C MET A 53 4.99 3.35 6.29
N ILE A 54 5.39 3.36 5.03
CA ILE A 54 4.61 3.92 3.92
C ILE A 54 4.06 2.79 3.07
N LYS A 55 2.78 2.81 2.71
CA LYS A 55 2.27 1.87 1.71
C LYS A 55 2.97 2.14 0.37
N GLY A 56 3.88 1.27 -0.02
CA GLY A 56 4.72 1.48 -1.20
C GLY A 56 4.37 0.61 -2.38
N ALA A 57 3.66 -0.49 -2.14
CA ALA A 57 3.21 -1.38 -3.19
C ALA A 57 1.97 -2.19 -2.75
N ASP A 58 1.26 -2.74 -3.73
CA ASP A 58 0.03 -3.52 -3.53
C ASP A 58 -0.07 -4.61 -4.59
N SER A 59 -0.69 -5.72 -4.27
CA SER A 59 -0.99 -6.77 -5.24
C SER A 59 -2.07 -6.35 -6.24
N GLN A 60 -2.99 -5.45 -5.83
CA GLN A 60 -4.02 -4.91 -6.71
C GLN A 60 -3.45 -3.79 -7.58
N PRO A 61 -3.52 -3.89 -8.92
CA PRO A 61 -2.86 -2.95 -9.83
C PRO A 61 -3.17 -1.48 -9.57
N SER A 62 -4.46 -1.14 -9.37
CA SER A 62 -4.88 0.25 -9.13
C SER A 62 -4.34 0.81 -7.81
N ALA A 63 -4.41 0.03 -6.74
CA ALA A 63 -3.87 0.42 -5.44
C ALA A 63 -2.34 0.52 -5.47
N ASP A 64 -1.67 -0.34 -6.26
CA ASP A 64 -0.23 -0.31 -6.45
C ASP A 64 0.25 0.98 -7.11
N LEU A 65 -0.48 1.50 -8.10
CA LEU A 65 -0.14 2.75 -8.77
C LEU A 65 -0.21 3.94 -7.82
N ILE A 66 -1.24 4.00 -6.99
CA ILE A 66 -1.39 5.03 -5.98
C ILE A 66 -0.27 4.91 -4.93
N ALA A 67 0.01 3.69 -4.48
CA ALA A 67 1.09 3.42 -3.53
C ALA A 67 2.45 3.85 -4.09
N LYS A 68 2.74 3.53 -5.36
CA LYS A 68 3.95 3.95 -6.07
C LYS A 68 4.14 5.45 -6.04
N LYS A 69 3.12 6.19 -6.46
CA LYS A 69 3.15 7.65 -6.50
C LYS A 69 3.51 8.23 -5.13
N TYR A 70 2.79 7.82 -4.11
CA TYR A 70 2.97 8.40 -2.78
C TYR A 70 4.26 7.96 -2.10
N LEU A 71 4.74 6.73 -2.32
CA LEU A 71 6.01 6.30 -1.75
C LEU A 71 7.16 7.23 -2.14
N ILE A 72 7.27 7.59 -3.42
CA ILE A 72 8.37 8.44 -3.93
C ILE A 72 8.33 9.80 -3.23
N GLU A 73 7.15 10.41 -3.18
CA GLU A 73 6.94 11.72 -2.56
C GLU A 73 7.16 11.67 -1.04
N ASP A 74 6.53 10.72 -0.37
CA ASP A 74 6.49 10.61 1.08
C ASP A 74 7.83 10.21 1.67
N ARG A 75 8.53 9.25 1.06
CA ARG A 75 9.86 8.86 1.52
C ARG A 75 10.81 10.05 1.52
N LYS A 76 10.89 10.79 0.41
CA LYS A 76 11.73 11.96 0.29
C LYS A 76 11.39 13.04 1.32
N ALA A 77 10.09 13.34 1.48
CA ALA A 77 9.64 14.38 2.39
C ALA A 77 9.81 13.99 3.87
N ALA A 78 9.56 12.73 4.21
CA ALA A 78 9.75 12.21 5.57
C ALA A 78 11.23 12.20 5.97
N GLN A 79 12.11 11.70 5.10
CA GLN A 79 13.55 11.69 5.36
C GLN A 79 14.11 13.11 5.48
N ALA A 80 13.66 14.05 4.65
CA ALA A 80 14.04 15.47 4.75
C ALA A 80 13.55 16.12 6.08
N ALA A 81 12.51 15.58 6.70
CA ALA A 81 12.02 16.01 8.01
C ALA A 81 12.74 15.28 9.18
N GLY A 82 13.76 14.47 8.91
CA GLY A 82 14.51 13.72 9.91
C GLY A 82 13.82 12.44 10.39
N LEU A 83 12.87 11.89 9.62
CA LEU A 83 12.20 10.63 9.95
C LEU A 83 12.86 9.47 9.20
N TYR A 84 12.99 8.33 9.87
CA TYR A 84 13.30 7.08 9.20
C TYR A 84 12.08 6.58 8.43
N THR A 85 12.32 5.89 7.32
CA THR A 85 11.24 5.40 6.47
C THR A 85 11.38 3.92 6.19
N GLY A 86 10.27 3.24 6.08
CA GLY A 86 10.16 1.92 5.48
C GLY A 86 8.94 1.91 4.57
N PHE A 87 8.75 0.86 3.81
CA PHE A 87 7.49 0.70 3.13
C PHE A 87 6.93 -0.71 3.24
N TYR A 88 5.63 -0.86 3.02
CA TYR A 88 4.97 -2.14 3.08
C TYR A 88 4.26 -2.48 1.77
N TYR A 89 4.17 -3.77 1.53
CA TYR A 89 3.50 -4.40 0.40
C TYR A 89 2.25 -5.13 0.88
N PHE A 90 1.07 -4.69 0.45
CA PHE A 90 -0.18 -5.37 0.76
C PHE A 90 -0.40 -6.56 -0.17
N ALA A 91 -0.50 -7.76 0.40
CA ALA A 91 -0.49 -9.01 -0.33
C ALA A 91 -1.87 -9.64 -0.51
N TYR A 92 -2.13 -10.16 -1.72
CA TYR A 92 -3.19 -11.14 -1.97
C TYR A 92 -2.58 -12.43 -2.48
N ILE A 93 -3.08 -13.54 -1.98
CA ILE A 93 -2.63 -14.89 -2.31
C ILE A 93 -3.42 -15.40 -3.54
N PRO A 94 -2.79 -16.11 -4.49
CA PRO A 94 -3.43 -16.57 -5.70
C PRO A 94 -4.47 -17.68 -5.44
N ASP A 95 -5.50 -17.74 -6.29
CA ASP A 95 -6.50 -18.81 -6.26
C ASP A 95 -6.04 -20.04 -7.06
N THR A 96 -5.05 -20.74 -6.54
CA THR A 96 -4.55 -21.99 -7.11
C THR A 96 -4.24 -22.98 -5.99
N LYS A 97 -4.18 -24.29 -6.30
CA LYS A 97 -3.70 -25.34 -5.40
C LYS A 97 -2.36 -25.91 -5.83
N VAL A 98 -1.85 -25.49 -6.97
CA VAL A 98 -0.59 -25.95 -7.54
C VAL A 98 0.58 -25.27 -6.84
N LYS A 99 1.41 -26.02 -6.14
CA LYS A 99 2.53 -25.50 -5.35
C LYS A 99 3.49 -24.64 -6.17
N ALA A 100 3.80 -25.05 -7.40
CA ALA A 100 4.69 -24.32 -8.29
C ALA A 100 4.11 -22.92 -8.64
N GLU A 101 2.81 -22.84 -8.91
CA GLU A 101 2.13 -21.58 -9.19
C GLU A 101 2.07 -20.67 -7.97
N ILE A 102 1.86 -21.23 -6.78
CA ILE A 102 1.90 -20.47 -5.51
C ILE A 102 3.27 -19.82 -5.32
N ILE A 103 4.34 -20.57 -5.53
CA ILE A 103 5.72 -20.08 -5.41
C ILE A 103 6.03 -19.05 -6.50
N ALA A 104 5.64 -19.31 -7.73
CA ALA A 104 5.85 -18.38 -8.85
C ALA A 104 5.14 -17.05 -8.65
N ASP A 105 3.89 -17.07 -8.19
CA ASP A 105 3.13 -15.88 -7.85
C ASP A 105 3.81 -15.08 -6.72
N ALA A 106 4.22 -15.74 -5.65
CA ALA A 106 4.93 -15.10 -4.54
C ALA A 106 6.21 -14.40 -5.00
N LYS A 107 7.01 -15.04 -5.85
CA LYS A 107 8.22 -14.45 -6.42
C LYS A 107 7.92 -13.28 -7.36
N THR A 108 6.86 -13.38 -8.15
CA THR A 108 6.40 -12.28 -9.01
C THR A 108 6.00 -11.06 -8.17
N GLN A 109 5.27 -11.28 -7.09
CA GLN A 109 4.89 -10.20 -6.18
C GLN A 109 6.10 -9.65 -5.39
N ALA A 110 7.06 -10.49 -5.01
CA ALA A 110 8.33 -10.06 -4.44
C ALA A 110 9.15 -9.19 -5.41
N GLN A 111 9.20 -9.58 -6.68
CA GLN A 111 9.89 -8.80 -7.72
C GLN A 111 9.31 -7.39 -7.87
N LYS A 112 7.99 -7.22 -7.72
CA LYS A 112 7.36 -5.89 -7.71
C LYS A 112 7.94 -5.01 -6.60
N VAL A 113 8.16 -5.55 -5.41
CA VAL A 113 8.78 -4.82 -4.28
C VAL A 113 10.24 -4.47 -4.58
N ILE A 114 10.99 -5.38 -5.20
CA ILE A 114 12.39 -5.16 -5.59
C ILE A 114 12.48 -4.03 -6.62
N TRP A 115 11.59 -3.99 -7.59
CA TRP A 115 11.49 -2.87 -8.53
C TRP A 115 11.15 -1.56 -7.85
N ARG A 116 10.22 -1.59 -6.91
CA ARG A 116 9.85 -0.40 -6.13
C ARG A 116 11.04 0.16 -5.37
N LEU A 117 11.83 -0.71 -4.76
CA LEU A 117 13.11 -0.32 -4.14
C LEU A 117 14.09 0.25 -5.18
N GLY A 118 14.19 -0.35 -6.35
CA GLY A 118 15.03 0.15 -7.44
C GLY A 118 14.65 1.54 -7.89
N GLU A 119 13.36 1.81 -8.07
CA GLU A 119 12.82 3.11 -8.49
C GLU A 119 13.13 4.24 -7.49
N ILE A 120 13.25 3.92 -6.21
CA ILE A 120 13.63 4.90 -5.17
C ILE A 120 15.14 4.90 -4.86
N GLY A 121 15.95 4.23 -5.69
CA GLY A 121 17.41 4.21 -5.57
C GLY A 121 17.97 3.17 -4.61
N GLY A 122 17.17 2.21 -4.18
CA GLY A 122 17.55 1.19 -3.20
C GLY A 122 17.40 1.65 -1.75
N TYR A 123 17.97 0.87 -0.84
CA TYR A 123 18.02 1.24 0.57
C TYR A 123 19.10 2.26 0.85
N THR A 124 18.81 3.16 1.77
CA THR A 124 19.77 4.02 2.46
C THR A 124 19.87 3.59 3.94
N GLU A 125 20.79 4.19 4.68
CA GLU A 125 20.88 4.00 6.13
C GLU A 125 19.72 4.63 6.92
N GLN A 126 18.87 5.41 6.26
CA GLN A 126 17.66 5.99 6.82
C GLN A 126 16.41 5.14 6.48
N ASP A 127 16.59 3.98 5.85
CA ASP A 127 15.49 3.08 5.50
C ASP A 127 15.44 1.86 6.42
N LEU A 128 14.27 1.60 6.97
CA LEU A 128 13.90 0.32 7.56
C LEU A 128 13.66 -0.71 6.44
N PRO A 129 13.79 -2.01 6.75
CA PRO A 129 13.42 -3.05 5.80
C PRO A 129 11.97 -2.91 5.33
N VAL A 130 11.69 -3.39 4.12
CA VAL A 130 10.31 -3.50 3.63
C VAL A 130 9.49 -4.46 4.48
N ALA A 131 8.18 -4.30 4.49
CA ALA A 131 7.27 -5.20 5.18
C ALA A 131 6.36 -5.96 4.21
N LEU A 132 6.19 -7.25 4.46
CA LEU A 132 5.09 -8.03 3.92
C LEU A 132 3.86 -7.80 4.79
N ASP A 133 2.88 -7.12 4.25
CA ASP A 133 1.57 -6.91 4.88
C ASP A 133 0.63 -8.04 4.46
N LEU A 134 0.38 -8.98 5.38
CA LEU A 134 -0.36 -10.21 5.16
C LEU A 134 -1.54 -10.31 6.13
N GLU A 135 -2.72 -9.89 5.63
CA GLU A 135 -3.93 -9.74 6.43
C GLU A 135 -5.11 -10.58 5.95
N THR A 136 -5.01 -11.15 4.76
CA THR A 136 -6.11 -11.90 4.17
C THR A 136 -5.64 -13.20 3.52
N ASN A 137 -6.41 -14.26 3.74
CA ASN A 137 -6.30 -15.51 3.01
C ASN A 137 -7.46 -15.73 2.02
N CYS A 138 -8.21 -14.65 1.73
CA CYS A 138 -9.26 -14.69 0.74
C CYS A 138 -8.66 -14.68 -0.67
N VAL A 139 -8.85 -15.77 -1.41
CA VAL A 139 -8.30 -15.94 -2.77
C VAL A 139 -9.31 -15.68 -3.88
N ARG A 140 -10.59 -15.60 -3.55
CA ARG A 140 -11.64 -15.24 -4.52
C ARG A 140 -12.71 -14.40 -3.86
N ARG A 141 -13.00 -13.25 -4.46
CA ARG A 141 -14.07 -12.34 -4.04
C ARG A 141 -15.09 -12.16 -5.16
N ILE A 142 -16.35 -12.10 -4.78
CA ILE A 142 -17.46 -11.70 -5.67
C ILE A 142 -18.22 -10.60 -4.94
N SER A 143 -18.39 -9.45 -5.59
CA SER A 143 -19.06 -8.27 -5.01
C SER A 143 -18.54 -7.91 -3.59
N GLY A 144 -17.22 -7.96 -3.39
CA GLY A 144 -16.57 -7.65 -2.12
C GLY A 144 -16.62 -8.77 -1.07
N ILE A 145 -17.41 -9.82 -1.26
CA ILE A 145 -17.57 -10.93 -0.31
C ILE A 145 -16.61 -12.06 -0.67
N CYS A 146 -15.87 -12.56 0.33
CA CYS A 146 -14.97 -13.68 0.12
C CYS A 146 -15.72 -14.97 -0.13
N GLN A 147 -15.45 -15.62 -1.25
CA GLN A 147 -16.05 -16.89 -1.68
C GLN A 147 -15.12 -18.09 -1.44
N LYS A 148 -13.82 -17.85 -1.32
CA LYS A 148 -12.84 -18.92 -1.15
C LYS A 148 -11.64 -18.44 -0.36
N TYR A 149 -11.20 -19.28 0.58
CA TYR A 149 -10.05 -19.02 1.43
C TYR A 149 -8.91 -19.99 1.11
N ALA A 150 -7.67 -19.49 1.13
CA ALA A 150 -6.47 -20.32 1.09
C ALA A 150 -6.34 -21.13 2.38
N SER A 151 -5.81 -22.35 2.27
CA SER A 151 -5.44 -23.14 3.46
C SER A 151 -4.23 -22.55 4.18
N ARG A 152 -4.04 -22.90 5.45
CA ARG A 152 -2.86 -22.50 6.24
C ARG A 152 -1.53 -22.86 5.56
N ALA A 153 -1.47 -24.06 4.97
CA ALA A 153 -0.28 -24.51 4.24
C ALA A 153 0.00 -23.65 3.00
N HIS A 154 -1.05 -23.27 2.27
CA HIS A 154 -0.96 -22.40 1.11
C HIS A 154 -0.44 -21.00 1.51
N VAL A 155 -1.05 -20.37 2.53
CA VAL A 155 -0.60 -19.07 3.06
C VAL A 155 0.87 -19.12 3.46
N SER A 156 1.28 -20.18 4.16
CA SER A 156 2.65 -20.32 4.63
C SER A 156 3.65 -20.55 3.50
N LEU A 157 3.29 -21.34 2.50
CA LEU A 157 4.13 -21.59 1.33
C LEU A 157 4.38 -20.30 0.54
N TRP A 158 3.31 -19.57 0.29
CA TRP A 158 3.36 -18.28 -0.42
C TRP A 158 4.22 -17.25 0.34
N ALA A 159 3.92 -17.05 1.62
CA ALA A 159 4.64 -16.08 2.44
C ALA A 159 6.13 -16.41 2.56
N LYS A 160 6.48 -17.70 2.72
CA LYS A 160 7.87 -18.15 2.75
C LYS A 160 8.59 -17.81 1.46
N ALA A 161 8.01 -18.13 0.32
CA ALA A 161 8.62 -17.88 -0.99
C ALA A 161 8.83 -16.38 -1.23
N TRP A 162 7.87 -15.53 -0.86
CA TRP A 162 7.98 -14.07 -0.96
C TRP A 162 9.10 -13.52 -0.08
N LEU A 163 9.13 -13.90 1.19
CA LEU A 163 10.11 -13.44 2.17
C LEU A 163 11.54 -13.86 1.79
N GLU A 164 11.71 -15.09 1.31
CA GLU A 164 13.00 -15.61 0.87
C GLU A 164 13.50 -14.87 -0.38
N GLU A 165 12.62 -14.60 -1.36
CA GLU A 165 13.00 -13.88 -2.58
C GLU A 165 13.43 -12.45 -2.27
N VAL A 166 12.66 -11.71 -1.46
CA VAL A 166 13.03 -10.35 -1.05
C VAL A 166 14.35 -10.36 -0.26
N THR A 167 14.52 -11.28 0.67
CA THR A 167 15.76 -11.41 1.45
C THR A 167 16.96 -11.70 0.54
N LEU A 168 16.79 -12.64 -0.41
CA LEU A 168 17.84 -13.01 -1.36
C LEU A 168 18.29 -11.81 -2.19
N LYS A 169 17.35 -11.04 -2.71
CA LYS A 169 17.60 -9.93 -3.62
C LYS A 169 18.07 -8.67 -2.92
N THR A 170 17.49 -8.34 -1.78
CA THR A 170 17.77 -7.07 -1.07
C THR A 170 18.83 -7.19 0.01
N LYS A 171 19.21 -8.42 0.40
CA LYS A 171 20.14 -8.73 1.49
C LYS A 171 19.67 -8.23 2.87
N ARG A 172 18.38 -7.86 2.99
CA ARG A 172 17.75 -7.50 4.27
C ARG A 172 16.58 -8.42 4.55
N LEU A 173 16.38 -8.77 5.82
CA LEU A 173 15.21 -9.50 6.28
C LEU A 173 14.00 -8.56 6.30
N PRO A 174 12.96 -8.80 5.48
CA PRO A 174 11.75 -7.99 5.52
C PRO A 174 10.97 -8.21 6.81
N PHE A 175 10.19 -7.19 7.22
CA PHE A 175 9.19 -7.37 8.26
C PHE A 175 8.06 -8.27 7.78
N VAL A 176 7.41 -8.92 8.74
CA VAL A 176 6.08 -9.51 8.55
C VAL A 176 5.09 -8.69 9.37
N TYR A 177 4.15 -8.02 8.68
CA TYR A 177 3.03 -7.36 9.33
C TYR A 177 1.79 -8.23 9.25
N SER A 178 1.10 -8.35 10.38
CA SER A 178 -0.18 -9.02 10.50
C SER A 178 -0.82 -8.75 11.87
N TYR A 179 -1.92 -9.44 12.17
CA TYR A 179 -2.56 -9.43 13.49
C TYR A 179 -2.73 -10.83 14.06
N PRO A 180 -2.80 -10.99 15.41
CA PRO A 180 -2.74 -12.30 16.07
C PRO A 180 -3.77 -13.29 15.56
N ASN A 181 -5.03 -12.89 15.43
CA ASN A 181 -6.10 -13.78 14.98
C ASN A 181 -5.84 -14.36 13.58
N PHE A 182 -5.32 -13.55 12.66
CA PHE A 182 -4.98 -14.01 11.33
C PHE A 182 -3.82 -15.01 11.38
N LEU A 183 -2.76 -14.70 12.11
CA LEU A 183 -1.62 -15.60 12.24
C LEU A 183 -1.97 -16.93 12.86
N GLN A 184 -2.90 -16.94 13.83
CA GLN A 184 -3.38 -18.17 14.45
C GLN A 184 -4.32 -18.99 13.55
N SER A 185 -5.23 -18.33 12.85
CA SER A 185 -6.30 -18.97 12.09
C SER A 185 -5.93 -19.34 10.66
N ALA A 186 -5.20 -18.47 9.98
CA ALA A 186 -4.99 -18.54 8.54
C ALA A 186 -3.62 -19.04 8.13
N LYS A 187 -2.65 -19.15 9.05
CA LYS A 187 -1.28 -19.54 8.75
C LYS A 187 -0.81 -20.76 9.54
N ALA A 188 -0.07 -21.66 8.90
CA ALA A 188 0.58 -22.77 9.59
C ALA A 188 1.76 -22.28 10.44
N ARG A 189 1.92 -22.85 11.62
CA ARG A 189 3.09 -22.60 12.48
C ARG A 189 4.35 -23.13 11.81
N SER A 190 5.40 -22.33 11.81
CA SER A 190 6.71 -22.74 11.31
C SER A 190 7.83 -21.92 11.97
N LYS A 191 8.90 -22.60 12.34
CA LYS A 191 10.12 -21.96 12.84
C LYS A 191 10.84 -21.15 11.75
N ASP A 192 10.56 -21.42 10.48
CA ASP A 192 11.16 -20.72 9.32
C ASP A 192 10.90 -19.22 9.35
N PHE A 193 9.83 -18.80 9.99
CA PHE A 193 9.45 -17.39 10.09
C PHE A 193 10.02 -16.67 11.31
N ALA A 194 10.60 -17.38 12.26
CA ALA A 194 11.11 -16.80 13.51
C ALA A 194 12.25 -15.80 13.30
N LYS A 195 12.97 -15.90 12.19
CA LYS A 195 14.05 -14.96 11.84
C LYS A 195 13.57 -13.60 11.33
N TYR A 196 12.34 -13.50 10.85
CA TYR A 196 11.82 -12.27 10.29
C TYR A 196 11.27 -11.36 11.41
N PRO A 197 11.63 -10.06 11.40
CA PRO A 197 11.11 -9.13 12.39
C PRO A 197 9.59 -9.01 12.27
N LEU A 198 8.89 -9.10 13.39
CA LEU A 198 7.43 -9.07 13.46
C LEU A 198 6.93 -7.65 13.70
N TRP A 199 6.07 -7.15 12.83
CA TRP A 199 5.27 -5.97 13.03
C TRP A 199 3.82 -6.40 13.28
N ILE A 200 3.34 -6.26 14.51
CA ILE A 200 2.05 -6.81 14.93
C ILE A 200 1.02 -5.73 15.22
N ALA A 201 -0.15 -5.84 14.61
CA ALA A 201 -1.31 -5.01 14.94
C ALA A 201 -2.11 -5.65 16.09
N SER A 202 -2.23 -4.94 17.20
CA SER A 202 -3.07 -5.36 18.32
C SER A 202 -3.56 -4.13 19.08
N TYR A 203 -4.84 -3.81 18.91
CA TYR A 203 -5.43 -2.56 19.40
C TYR A 203 -5.99 -2.76 20.80
N GLY A 204 -5.23 -2.40 21.81
CA GLY A 204 -5.63 -2.52 23.23
C GLY A 204 -5.53 -1.21 24.01
N ILE A 205 -5.20 -0.10 23.35
CA ILE A 205 -5.00 1.19 24.01
C ILE A 205 -6.03 2.21 23.51
N HIS A 206 -6.74 2.79 24.46
CA HIS A 206 -7.68 3.87 24.18
C HIS A 206 -7.61 4.93 25.31
N PRO A 207 -7.57 6.24 25.05
CA PRO A 207 -7.46 6.84 23.71
C PRO A 207 -6.13 6.54 23.02
N ALA A 208 -6.16 6.55 21.70
CA ALA A 208 -5.00 6.29 20.85
C ALA A 208 -4.10 7.53 20.79
N GLU A 209 -3.24 7.69 21.78
CA GLU A 209 -2.32 8.81 21.90
C GLU A 209 -0.90 8.28 22.14
N PRO A 210 0.15 8.93 21.61
CA PRO A 210 1.53 8.60 21.93
C PRO A 210 1.85 9.11 23.34
N THR A 211 1.32 8.41 24.32
CA THR A 211 1.54 8.64 25.73
C THR A 211 2.58 7.64 26.25
N ASN A 212 2.84 7.66 27.55
CA ASN A 212 3.65 6.64 28.21
C ASN A 212 3.04 5.22 28.10
N HIS A 213 1.78 5.09 27.75
CA HIS A 213 1.07 3.83 27.66
C HIS A 213 1.76 2.78 26.77
N PRO A 214 2.10 3.07 25.49
CA PRO A 214 2.80 2.11 24.66
C PRO A 214 4.17 1.73 25.21
N GLY A 215 4.80 2.62 25.95
CA GLY A 215 6.09 2.38 26.56
C GLY A 215 6.06 1.50 27.81
N MET A 216 4.93 1.45 28.49
CA MET A 216 4.77 0.80 29.80
C MET A 216 3.94 -0.47 29.76
N LYS A 217 3.04 -0.62 28.80
CA LYS A 217 2.19 -1.80 28.65
C LYS A 217 2.78 -2.80 27.67
N ASN A 218 2.73 -4.05 28.04
CA ASN A 218 2.92 -5.15 27.09
C ASN A 218 1.73 -5.19 26.12
N VAL A 219 1.97 -5.68 24.91
CA VAL A 219 0.92 -6.03 23.95
C VAL A 219 -0.06 -7.04 24.53
N GLY A 220 0.33 -7.69 25.59
CA GLY A 220 -0.37 -8.80 26.21
C GLY A 220 0.24 -10.14 25.81
N CYS A 221 -0.28 -11.17 26.40
CA CYS A 221 0.04 -12.53 26.03
C CYS A 221 -0.73 -12.88 24.76
N PHE A 222 -0.05 -13.09 23.67
CA PHE A 222 -0.63 -13.66 22.47
C PHE A 222 0.27 -14.70 21.85
N VAL A 223 -0.34 -15.67 21.24
CA VAL A 223 0.33 -16.73 20.50
C VAL A 223 0.10 -16.46 19.02
N HIS A 224 1.16 -16.44 18.26
CA HIS A 224 1.04 -16.41 16.82
C HIS A 224 1.80 -17.57 16.17
N SER A 225 1.31 -17.97 15.03
CA SER A 225 1.76 -19.21 14.39
C SER A 225 3.14 -19.14 13.73
N TRP A 226 3.82 -18.00 13.85
CA TRP A 226 5.07 -17.78 13.12
C TRP A 226 6.30 -18.00 13.97
N THR A 227 6.25 -17.69 15.25
CA THR A 227 7.43 -17.72 16.12
C THR A 227 7.28 -18.75 17.24
N LYS A 228 6.37 -18.53 18.18
CA LYS A 228 6.25 -19.34 19.39
C LYS A 228 4.82 -19.79 19.61
N SER A 229 4.67 -20.85 20.41
CA SER A 229 3.38 -21.37 20.83
C SER A 229 2.94 -20.87 22.19
N ASP A 230 3.77 -20.11 22.87
CA ASP A 230 3.54 -19.53 24.17
C ASP A 230 3.46 -18.00 24.09
N CYS A 231 3.25 -17.34 25.21
CA CYS A 231 3.16 -15.90 25.33
C CYS A 231 4.50 -15.16 25.27
N THR A 232 5.55 -15.80 24.84
CA THR A 232 6.91 -15.22 24.77
C THR A 232 7.30 -14.78 23.36
N ALA A 233 6.34 -14.72 22.44
CA ALA A 233 6.59 -14.19 21.09
C ALA A 233 7.09 -12.76 21.16
N ASP A 234 8.26 -12.54 20.56
CA ASP A 234 8.85 -11.22 20.48
C ASP A 234 8.35 -10.50 19.22
N TYR A 235 8.01 -9.23 19.38
CA TYR A 235 7.66 -8.35 18.27
C TYR A 235 8.72 -7.26 18.13
N THR A 236 8.86 -6.75 16.93
CA THR A 236 9.80 -5.64 16.64
C THR A 236 9.07 -4.30 16.60
N ILE A 237 7.90 -4.27 15.98
CA ILE A 237 7.01 -3.09 15.96
C ILE A 237 5.63 -3.53 16.42
N TRP A 238 5.02 -2.72 17.27
CA TRP A 238 3.63 -2.87 17.68
C TRP A 238 2.80 -1.72 17.15
N GLN A 239 1.87 -2.02 16.25
CA GLN A 239 0.80 -1.09 15.87
C GLN A 239 -0.30 -1.20 16.93
N TYR A 240 -0.32 -0.25 17.85
CA TYR A 240 -1.18 -0.31 19.03
C TYR A 240 -2.53 0.38 18.86
N SER A 241 -2.71 1.15 17.79
CA SER A 241 -3.97 1.82 17.49
C SER A 241 -4.05 2.25 16.03
N SER A 242 -5.26 2.23 15.48
CA SER A 242 -5.62 2.83 14.17
C SER A 242 -6.43 4.13 14.34
N CYS A 243 -6.47 4.68 15.55
CA CYS A 243 -7.34 5.81 15.94
C CYS A 243 -6.56 7.05 16.40
N GLY A 244 -5.29 7.17 16.05
CA GLY A 244 -4.50 8.38 16.31
C GLY A 244 -5.14 9.60 15.65
N LYS A 245 -5.15 10.76 16.33
CA LYS A 245 -5.73 12.00 15.80
C LYS A 245 -4.89 12.55 14.65
N GLY A 246 -5.31 12.37 13.41
CA GLY A 246 -4.54 12.69 12.22
C GLY A 246 -4.01 14.12 12.17
N SER A 247 -4.83 15.11 12.54
CA SER A 247 -4.42 16.53 12.56
C SER A 247 -3.23 16.80 13.48
N LYS A 248 -3.04 16.02 14.54
CA LYS A 248 -1.89 16.11 15.45
C LYS A 248 -0.59 15.73 14.71
N TYR A 249 -0.64 14.72 13.85
CA TYR A 249 0.49 14.18 13.13
C TYR A 249 0.71 14.80 11.74
N GLY A 250 -0.02 15.87 11.42
CA GLY A 250 0.17 16.57 10.14
C GLY A 250 -0.47 15.89 8.95
N VAL A 251 -1.39 14.95 9.15
CA VAL A 251 -2.18 14.33 8.08
C VAL A 251 -3.56 14.96 7.97
N ALA A 252 -4.12 14.97 6.78
CA ALA A 252 -5.44 15.56 6.51
C ALA A 252 -6.59 14.62 6.88
N SER A 253 -6.35 13.34 7.00
CA SER A 253 -7.30 12.35 7.52
C SER A 253 -7.61 12.61 9.00
N SER A 254 -8.80 12.22 9.44
CA SER A 254 -9.16 12.25 10.87
C SER A 254 -8.34 11.25 11.70
N ARG A 255 -7.80 10.20 11.07
CA ARG A 255 -7.13 9.07 11.74
C ARG A 255 -5.77 8.79 11.14
N ILE A 256 -4.89 8.20 11.99
CA ILE A 256 -3.59 7.66 11.59
C ILE A 256 -3.25 6.47 12.49
N ASP A 257 -2.54 5.52 11.94
CA ASP A 257 -2.08 4.33 12.65
C ASP A 257 -0.82 4.65 13.46
N LEU A 258 -0.83 4.22 14.74
CA LEU A 258 0.20 4.52 15.71
C LEU A 258 1.01 3.28 16.06
N ASN A 259 2.33 3.42 16.01
CA ASN A 259 3.28 2.35 16.21
C ASN A 259 4.29 2.68 17.30
N VAL A 260 4.84 1.65 17.92
CA VAL A 260 5.97 1.73 18.83
C VAL A 260 6.97 0.62 18.55
N PHE A 261 8.24 0.97 18.52
CA PHE A 261 9.33 0.02 18.34
C PHE A 261 9.68 -0.67 19.68
N ASN A 262 9.98 -1.96 19.62
CA ASN A 262 10.37 -2.75 20.78
C ASN A 262 11.89 -2.85 20.87
N GLY A 263 12.50 -1.94 21.59
CA GLY A 263 13.93 -1.87 21.81
C GLY A 263 14.45 -0.44 21.89
N GLY A 264 15.74 -0.32 22.19
CA GLY A 264 16.44 0.95 22.19
C GLY A 264 17.01 1.31 20.81
N GLU A 265 17.76 2.39 20.78
CA GLU A 265 18.37 2.95 19.56
C GLU A 265 19.28 1.96 18.84
N GLU A 266 20.13 1.23 19.58
CA GLU A 266 21.04 0.26 18.99
C GLU A 266 20.30 -0.81 18.16
N LYS A 267 19.25 -1.39 18.74
CA LYS A 267 18.39 -2.37 18.04
C LYS A 267 17.69 -1.75 16.84
N PHE A 268 17.27 -0.48 16.95
CA PHE A 268 16.64 0.23 15.84
C PHE A 268 17.64 0.43 14.69
N TYR A 269 18.83 0.97 14.98
CA TYR A 269 19.86 1.17 13.97
C TYR A 269 20.36 -0.13 13.34
N SER A 270 20.30 -1.25 14.06
CA SER A 270 20.65 -2.55 13.46
C SER A 270 19.76 -2.93 12.29
N LEU A 271 18.51 -2.42 12.24
CA LEU A 271 17.58 -2.64 11.12
C LEU A 271 17.87 -1.74 9.91
N THR A 272 18.50 -0.59 10.12
CA THR A 272 18.81 0.36 9.04
C THR A 272 20.18 0.14 8.41
N LYS A 273 21.02 -0.69 9.02
CA LYS A 273 22.36 -1.01 8.50
C LYS A 273 22.31 -1.70 7.15
N GLY A 274 23.25 -1.31 6.31
CA GLY A 274 23.46 -1.87 4.99
C GLY A 274 22.72 -1.12 3.89
N ILE A 275 23.47 -0.74 2.89
CA ILE A 275 22.99 -0.13 1.65
C ILE A 275 22.85 -1.23 0.62
N TRP A 276 21.73 -1.27 -0.06
CA TRP A 276 21.51 -2.13 -1.21
C TRP A 276 21.16 -1.27 -2.42
N LYS A 277 21.89 -1.45 -3.52
CA LYS A 277 21.58 -0.84 -4.81
C LYS A 277 21.14 -1.93 -5.77
N PRO A 278 20.01 -1.76 -6.48
CA PRO A 278 19.55 -2.75 -7.43
C PRO A 278 20.53 -2.85 -8.60
N SER A 279 20.73 -4.07 -9.08
CA SER A 279 21.36 -4.33 -10.36
C SER A 279 20.35 -4.17 -11.48
N ASP A 280 20.83 -4.06 -12.74
CA ASP A 280 19.95 -4.01 -13.91
C ASP A 280 19.07 -5.26 -14.01
N VAL A 281 19.60 -6.42 -13.57
CA VAL A 281 18.84 -7.68 -13.55
C VAL A 281 17.66 -7.62 -12.58
N ASP A 282 17.84 -6.98 -11.42
CA ASP A 282 16.75 -6.80 -10.45
C ASP A 282 15.69 -5.79 -10.94
N LEU A 283 16.06 -4.92 -11.87
CA LEU A 283 15.15 -3.95 -12.48
C LEU A 283 14.44 -4.47 -13.72
N MET A 284 14.82 -5.62 -14.24
CA MET A 284 14.16 -6.23 -15.41
C MET A 284 12.69 -6.52 -15.12
N PRO A 285 11.76 -6.03 -15.96
CA PRO A 285 10.34 -6.30 -15.79
C PRO A 285 10.05 -7.80 -15.90
N VAL A 286 9.11 -8.31 -15.08
CA VAL A 286 8.58 -9.68 -15.20
C VAL A 286 7.75 -9.81 -16.45
N ASN A 287 7.10 -8.71 -16.86
CA ASN A 287 6.22 -8.63 -18.01
C ASN A 287 6.86 -7.75 -19.08
N GLU A 288 6.50 -7.99 -20.34
CA GLU A 288 6.98 -7.15 -21.42
C GLU A 288 6.60 -5.68 -21.16
N PRO A 289 7.56 -4.74 -21.25
CA PRO A 289 7.26 -3.32 -21.04
C PRO A 289 6.18 -2.81 -22.00
N THR A 290 5.33 -1.93 -21.50
CA THR A 290 4.26 -1.33 -22.27
C THR A 290 4.26 0.18 -22.06
N VAL A 291 4.12 0.91 -23.15
CA VAL A 291 3.91 2.37 -23.14
C VAL A 291 2.48 2.65 -23.50
N ALA A 292 1.74 3.27 -22.60
CA ALA A 292 0.37 3.73 -22.86
C ALA A 292 0.34 5.24 -23.10
N THR A 293 -0.34 5.66 -24.18
CA THR A 293 -0.48 7.06 -24.55
C THR A 293 -1.95 7.42 -24.67
N LEU A 294 -2.33 8.55 -24.13
CA LEU A 294 -3.66 9.12 -24.28
C LEU A 294 -3.73 9.89 -25.60
N LEU A 295 -4.52 9.42 -26.55
CA LEU A 295 -4.70 10.05 -27.84
C LEU A 295 -5.77 11.14 -27.80
N SER A 296 -6.80 10.94 -26.98
CA SER A 296 -7.84 11.95 -26.71
C SER A 296 -8.48 11.71 -25.36
N SER A 297 -8.97 12.80 -24.73
CA SER A 297 -9.70 12.75 -23.46
C SER A 297 -10.74 13.85 -23.40
N SER A 298 -11.80 13.62 -22.63
CA SER A 298 -12.72 14.66 -22.22
C SER A 298 -12.05 15.52 -21.15
N SER A 299 -12.08 16.85 -21.31
CA SER A 299 -11.56 17.81 -20.30
C SER A 299 -12.67 18.34 -19.38
N SER A 300 -13.91 18.42 -19.90
CA SER A 300 -15.11 18.82 -19.17
C SER A 300 -16.32 18.12 -19.75
N ILE A 301 -17.22 17.68 -18.88
CA ILE A 301 -18.50 17.03 -19.22
C ILE A 301 -19.57 17.46 -18.24
N THR A 302 -20.84 17.07 -18.49
CA THR A 302 -21.91 17.19 -17.50
C THR A 302 -22.23 15.85 -16.86
N THR A 303 -23.00 15.85 -15.78
CA THR A 303 -23.45 14.60 -15.10
C THR A 303 -24.30 13.69 -15.99
N ASN A 304 -24.82 14.21 -17.11
CA ASN A 304 -25.61 13.44 -18.08
C ASN A 304 -24.75 12.85 -19.22
N ASP A 305 -23.48 13.21 -19.27
CA ASP A 305 -22.53 12.80 -20.29
C ASP A 305 -21.64 11.66 -19.81
N SER A 306 -20.71 11.27 -20.66
CA SER A 306 -19.67 10.30 -20.33
C SER A 306 -18.29 10.89 -20.62
N ALA A 307 -17.35 10.71 -19.73
CA ALA A 307 -15.96 10.97 -20.02
C ALA A 307 -15.43 9.88 -20.97
N ASN A 308 -14.77 10.30 -22.04
CA ASN A 308 -14.22 9.41 -23.04
C ASN A 308 -12.70 9.55 -23.10
N PHE A 309 -12.02 8.42 -23.13
CA PHE A 309 -10.56 8.35 -23.21
C PHE A 309 -10.19 7.38 -24.33
N VAL A 310 -9.38 7.82 -25.28
CA VAL A 310 -8.81 6.95 -26.31
C VAL A 310 -7.35 6.68 -25.96
N VAL A 311 -7.04 5.41 -25.72
CA VAL A 311 -5.73 4.97 -25.26
C VAL A 311 -5.08 4.08 -26.33
N ASP A 312 -3.82 4.34 -26.60
CA ASP A 312 -2.96 3.50 -27.38
C ASP A 312 -1.91 2.86 -26.46
N ALA A 313 -1.79 1.54 -26.49
CA ALA A 313 -0.77 0.82 -25.73
C ALA A 313 0.12 0.03 -26.69
N VAL A 314 1.40 0.28 -26.60
CA VAL A 314 2.41 -0.28 -27.51
C VAL A 314 3.57 -0.91 -26.73
N ARG A 315 4.21 -1.89 -27.36
CA ARG A 315 5.49 -2.44 -26.95
C ARG A 315 6.63 -1.44 -27.22
N PRO A 316 7.82 -1.63 -26.66
CA PRO A 316 8.97 -0.78 -26.95
C PRO A 316 9.33 -0.67 -28.44
N ASN A 317 9.00 -1.69 -29.23
CA ASN A 317 9.20 -1.68 -30.68
C ASN A 317 8.10 -0.95 -31.46
N GLY A 318 7.14 -0.33 -30.78
CA GLY A 318 6.04 0.40 -31.40
C GLY A 318 4.85 -0.44 -31.86
N THR A 319 4.88 -1.76 -31.70
CA THR A 319 3.74 -2.61 -32.06
C THR A 319 2.65 -2.54 -31.00
N HIS A 320 1.38 -2.52 -31.43
CA HIS A 320 0.24 -2.49 -30.50
C HIS A 320 0.17 -3.76 -29.66
N VAL A 321 -0.15 -3.59 -28.39
CA VAL A 321 -0.46 -4.69 -27.50
C VAL A 321 -1.84 -5.24 -27.87
N VAL A 322 -1.96 -6.56 -27.89
CA VAL A 322 -3.19 -7.24 -28.37
C VAL A 322 -4.06 -7.80 -27.24
N THR A 323 -3.54 -7.85 -26.02
CA THR A 323 -4.23 -8.31 -24.80
C THR A 323 -4.46 -7.17 -23.83
N GLY A 324 -5.14 -7.44 -22.74
CA GLY A 324 -5.38 -6.46 -21.69
C GLY A 324 -6.62 -5.61 -21.88
N SER A 325 -6.77 -4.59 -21.08
CA SER A 325 -7.87 -3.65 -21.06
C SER A 325 -7.42 -2.31 -20.48
N VAL A 326 -8.35 -1.34 -20.47
CA VAL A 326 -8.11 -0.03 -19.84
C VAL A 326 -9.22 0.29 -18.84
N ARG A 327 -8.90 1.07 -17.82
CA ARG A 327 -9.87 1.58 -16.85
C ARG A 327 -9.45 2.95 -16.32
N PHE A 328 -10.40 3.72 -15.84
CA PHE A 328 -10.16 4.91 -15.05
C PHE A 328 -10.07 4.54 -13.57
N VAL A 329 -9.07 5.06 -12.91
CA VAL A 329 -8.85 4.91 -11.46
C VAL A 329 -8.73 6.28 -10.85
N SER A 330 -9.62 6.61 -9.91
CA SER A 330 -9.54 7.86 -9.18
C SER A 330 -8.35 7.85 -8.21
N ALA A 331 -7.66 8.97 -8.11
CA ALA A 331 -6.64 9.18 -7.08
C ALA A 331 -7.27 9.28 -5.67
N ASP A 332 -8.53 9.63 -5.59
CA ASP A 332 -9.34 9.59 -4.37
C ASP A 332 -10.28 8.38 -4.43
N THR A 333 -10.04 7.40 -3.59
CA THR A 333 -10.83 6.15 -3.54
C THR A 333 -12.22 6.32 -2.95
N THR A 334 -12.53 7.47 -2.36
CA THR A 334 -13.88 7.81 -1.90
C THR A 334 -14.77 8.28 -3.04
N VAL A 335 -14.17 8.69 -4.16
CA VAL A 335 -14.87 9.13 -5.36
C VAL A 335 -15.30 7.92 -6.18
N LYS A 336 -16.60 7.81 -6.44
CA LYS A 336 -17.13 6.79 -7.34
C LYS A 336 -16.64 7.04 -8.76
N THR A 337 -16.04 6.04 -9.36
CA THR A 337 -15.48 6.11 -10.72
C THR A 337 -16.52 5.85 -11.82
N GLY A 338 -17.80 5.81 -11.47
CA GLY A 338 -18.89 5.57 -12.43
C GLY A 338 -18.89 4.18 -13.05
N ASP A 339 -19.77 4.00 -14.04
CA ASP A 339 -19.82 2.78 -14.86
C ASP A 339 -18.81 2.90 -16.01
N GLN A 340 -18.00 1.87 -16.20
CA GLN A 340 -16.93 1.88 -17.20
C GLN A 340 -17.19 0.86 -18.30
N GLN A 341 -17.19 1.33 -19.54
CA GLN A 341 -17.29 0.51 -20.73
C GLN A 341 -16.02 0.65 -21.56
N VAL A 342 -15.48 -0.46 -22.01
CA VAL A 342 -14.27 -0.51 -22.81
C VAL A 342 -14.55 -1.14 -24.16
N ILE A 343 -14.15 -0.45 -25.22
CA ILE A 343 -14.25 -0.94 -26.60
C ILE A 343 -12.84 -0.94 -27.19
N ARG A 344 -12.42 -2.07 -27.71
CA ARG A 344 -11.17 -2.19 -28.44
C ARG A 344 -11.43 -2.09 -29.94
N SER A 345 -10.73 -1.19 -30.61
CA SER A 345 -10.83 -1.06 -32.06
C SER A 345 -10.03 -2.15 -32.79
N ALA A 346 -10.35 -2.38 -34.06
CA ALA A 346 -9.56 -3.25 -34.94
C ALA A 346 -8.09 -2.78 -35.09
N SER A 347 -7.81 -1.48 -34.91
CA SER A 347 -6.47 -0.91 -34.91
C SER A 347 -5.68 -1.11 -33.61
N GLY A 348 -6.24 -1.82 -32.62
CA GLY A 348 -5.56 -2.11 -31.36
C GLY A 348 -5.69 -1.04 -30.26
N ARG A 349 -6.45 0.04 -30.51
CA ARG A 349 -6.70 1.11 -29.55
C ARG A 349 -7.89 0.81 -28.67
N TRP A 350 -7.88 1.30 -27.44
CA TRP A 350 -8.99 1.19 -26.49
C TRP A 350 -9.73 2.52 -26.39
N THR A 351 -11.05 2.47 -26.42
CA THR A 351 -11.91 3.58 -26.02
C THR A 351 -12.56 3.23 -24.70
N LEU A 352 -12.21 3.98 -23.66
CA LEU A 352 -12.82 3.89 -22.34
C LEU A 352 -13.89 4.96 -22.23
N LYS A 353 -15.08 4.55 -21.87
CA LYS A 353 -16.24 5.42 -21.62
C LYS A 353 -16.61 5.30 -20.15
N VAL A 354 -16.63 6.41 -19.42
CA VAL A 354 -16.96 6.48 -17.98
C VAL A 354 -18.22 7.32 -17.82
N SER A 355 -19.29 6.73 -17.28
CA SER A 355 -20.60 7.37 -17.10
C SER A 355 -21.08 7.29 -15.64
N GLY A 356 -22.17 7.99 -15.32
CA GLY A 356 -22.71 7.98 -13.96
C GLY A 356 -21.86 8.73 -12.94
N LEU A 357 -21.10 9.72 -13.38
CA LEU A 357 -20.26 10.55 -12.55
C LEU A 357 -21.09 11.67 -11.88
N THR A 358 -20.73 12.00 -10.66
CA THR A 358 -21.29 13.15 -9.93
C THR A 358 -20.52 14.44 -10.26
N ALA A 359 -21.15 15.60 -10.10
CA ALA A 359 -20.47 16.88 -10.29
C ALA A 359 -19.26 17.00 -9.35
N GLY A 360 -18.12 17.43 -9.89
CA GLY A 360 -16.87 17.55 -9.17
C GLY A 360 -15.64 17.47 -10.07
N SER A 361 -14.47 17.68 -9.47
CA SER A 361 -13.17 17.52 -10.13
C SER A 361 -12.66 16.10 -9.96
N TYR A 362 -12.30 15.46 -11.06
CA TYR A 362 -11.78 14.09 -11.10
C TYR A 362 -10.30 14.12 -11.44
N VAL A 363 -9.48 13.67 -10.50
CA VAL A 363 -8.04 13.48 -10.67
C VAL A 363 -7.72 11.99 -10.51
N GLY A 364 -7.01 11.44 -11.46
CA GLY A 364 -6.70 10.00 -11.42
C GLY A 364 -5.82 9.56 -12.58
N TYR A 365 -6.00 8.32 -12.98
CA TYR A 365 -5.23 7.70 -14.05
C TYR A 365 -6.16 6.91 -14.99
N VAL A 366 -5.84 6.93 -16.27
CA VAL A 366 -6.27 5.86 -17.17
C VAL A 366 -5.16 4.81 -17.15
N GLU A 367 -5.50 3.60 -16.70
CA GLU A 367 -4.59 2.47 -16.58
C GLU A 367 -4.85 1.50 -17.72
N TYR A 368 -3.79 1.15 -18.46
CA TYR A 368 -3.75 -0.09 -19.20
C TYR A 368 -3.30 -1.21 -18.26
N PHE A 369 -4.01 -2.34 -18.25
CA PHE A 369 -3.67 -3.51 -17.45
C PHE A 369 -3.86 -4.79 -18.25
N ASP A 370 -3.02 -5.78 -17.98
CA ASP A 370 -3.09 -7.10 -18.59
C ASP A 370 -3.22 -8.19 -17.53
N GLU A 371 -4.44 -8.76 -17.43
CA GLU A 371 -4.73 -9.84 -16.48
C GLU A 371 -3.93 -11.10 -16.75
N SER A 372 -3.53 -11.34 -18.00
CA SER A 372 -2.64 -12.45 -18.37
C SER A 372 -1.21 -12.27 -17.89
N LYS A 373 -0.88 -11.06 -17.42
CA LYS A 373 0.47 -10.67 -16.98
C LYS A 373 1.56 -10.85 -18.04
N THR A 374 1.17 -10.84 -19.31
CA THR A 374 2.12 -10.91 -20.44
C THR A 374 2.76 -9.54 -20.67
N HIS A 375 2.03 -8.48 -20.42
CA HIS A 375 2.47 -7.10 -20.59
C HIS A 375 2.43 -6.33 -19.27
N ALA A 376 3.39 -5.44 -19.08
CA ALA A 376 3.42 -4.57 -17.91
C ALA A 376 2.26 -3.56 -17.95
N ASN A 377 1.66 -3.29 -16.79
CA ASN A 377 0.68 -2.23 -16.68
C ASN A 377 1.32 -0.86 -16.96
N ALA A 378 0.55 0.02 -17.57
CA ALA A 378 0.97 1.39 -17.84
C ALA A 378 -0.13 2.37 -17.45
N VAL A 379 0.24 3.57 -17.01
CA VAL A 379 -0.70 4.57 -16.51
C VAL A 379 -0.48 5.92 -17.15
N ILE A 380 -1.58 6.62 -17.35
CA ILE A 380 -1.62 7.96 -17.90
C ILE A 380 -2.39 8.84 -16.91
N PRO A 381 -1.75 9.85 -16.29
CA PRO A 381 -2.45 10.78 -15.43
C PRO A 381 -3.52 11.54 -16.22
N VAL A 382 -4.71 11.67 -15.63
CA VAL A 382 -5.82 12.42 -16.22
C VAL A 382 -6.50 13.30 -15.18
N MET A 383 -7.03 14.43 -15.64
CA MET A 383 -7.85 15.33 -14.85
C MET A 383 -8.98 15.82 -15.72
N PHE A 384 -10.22 15.83 -15.20
CA PHE A 384 -11.37 16.39 -15.89
C PHE A 384 -12.42 16.88 -14.89
N GLU A 385 -13.28 17.78 -15.36
CA GLU A 385 -14.35 18.35 -14.57
C GLU A 385 -15.70 17.78 -15.00
N VAL A 386 -16.56 17.50 -14.03
CA VAL A 386 -17.96 17.14 -14.24
C VAL A 386 -18.83 18.23 -13.65
N THR A 387 -19.57 18.93 -14.49
CA THR A 387 -20.53 19.96 -14.07
C THR A 387 -21.93 19.37 -13.95
N GLN A 388 -22.80 20.02 -13.15
CA GLN A 388 -24.20 19.58 -13.05
C GLN A 388 -24.89 19.74 -14.40
N GLY A 389 -25.38 18.64 -14.93
CA GLY A 389 -26.22 18.64 -16.14
C GLY A 389 -27.62 19.19 -15.84
N PRO A 390 -28.40 19.58 -16.88
CA PRO A 390 -29.78 20.00 -16.72
C PRO A 390 -30.58 18.91 -16.00
N THR A 391 -31.29 19.29 -14.96
CA THR A 391 -32.11 18.38 -14.15
C THR A 391 -33.25 17.81 -14.99
N PRO A 392 -33.39 16.49 -15.10
CA PRO A 392 -34.62 15.91 -15.71
C PRO A 392 -35.83 16.31 -14.85
N THR A 393 -36.88 16.72 -15.51
CA THR A 393 -38.17 17.05 -14.84
C THR A 393 -38.60 15.87 -13.97
N PRO A 394 -38.90 16.05 -12.69
CA PRO A 394 -39.05 14.93 -11.76
C PRO A 394 -40.34 14.12 -12.05
N LYS A 395 -40.16 12.83 -12.24
CA LYS A 395 -41.23 11.85 -12.05
C LYS A 395 -41.37 11.60 -10.55
N PRO A 396 -42.55 11.62 -9.94
CA PRO A 396 -42.68 11.50 -8.49
C PRO A 396 -42.13 10.16 -8.00
N SER A 397 -41.22 10.23 -7.02
CA SER A 397 -40.52 9.08 -6.45
C SER A 397 -40.99 8.77 -5.04
N PRO A 398 -41.08 7.52 -4.62
CA PRO A 398 -41.45 7.15 -3.26
C PRO A 398 -40.40 7.51 -2.24
N THR A 399 -40.84 7.98 -1.09
CA THR A 399 -40.06 8.41 0.07
C THR A 399 -39.07 7.32 0.58
N LYS A 400 -37.77 7.62 0.60
CA LYS A 400 -36.72 6.78 1.20
C LYS A 400 -36.58 7.01 2.71
N LYS A 401 -36.53 5.93 3.46
CA LYS A 401 -36.12 5.91 4.88
C LYS A 401 -34.68 6.45 5.04
N PRO A 402 -34.37 7.15 6.17
CA PRO A 402 -33.01 7.65 6.43
C PRO A 402 -31.99 6.52 6.54
N ALA A 403 -30.81 6.75 5.96
CA ALA A 403 -29.66 5.84 6.08
C ALA A 403 -29.10 5.83 7.52
N PRO A 404 -28.60 4.69 8.01
CA PRO A 404 -27.98 4.62 9.33
C PRO A 404 -26.68 5.43 9.35
N LYS A 405 -26.44 6.12 10.49
CA LYS A 405 -25.19 6.86 10.74
C LYS A 405 -23.98 5.91 10.69
N PRO A 406 -22.82 6.38 10.19
CA PRO A 406 -21.59 5.57 10.21
C PRO A 406 -21.27 5.17 11.66
N ILE A 407 -21.03 3.89 11.88
CA ILE A 407 -20.58 3.35 13.17
C ILE A 407 -19.16 3.88 13.41
N ASP A 408 -18.94 4.58 14.50
CA ASP A 408 -17.60 4.98 14.95
C ASP A 408 -16.83 3.73 15.40
N THR A 409 -16.03 3.18 14.51
CA THR A 409 -15.21 1.98 14.75
C THR A 409 -14.10 2.19 15.77
N CYS A 410 -13.89 3.42 16.24
CA CYS A 410 -12.93 3.73 17.30
C CYS A 410 -13.60 3.78 18.70
N ALA A 411 -14.91 3.94 18.78
CA ALA A 411 -15.66 3.84 20.03
C ALA A 411 -15.91 2.36 20.33
N GLY A 412 -15.11 1.77 21.20
CA GLY A 412 -15.31 0.40 21.69
C GLY A 412 -14.41 -0.68 21.07
N GLN A 413 -13.27 -0.34 20.53
CA GLN A 413 -12.26 -1.35 20.16
C GLN A 413 -11.62 -1.99 21.40
N ILE A 414 -12.37 -2.88 22.04
CA ILE A 414 -11.81 -3.99 22.83
C ILE A 414 -11.98 -5.22 21.93
N ARG A 415 -10.97 -5.52 21.13
CA ARG A 415 -10.87 -6.82 20.47
C ARG A 415 -9.70 -7.56 21.10
N PHE A 416 -10.07 -8.52 21.93
CA PHE A 416 -9.16 -9.53 22.47
C PHE A 416 -8.70 -10.49 21.39
#